data_2aedebb310f3ef343c9face09632883d
#
_entry.id   2aedebb310f3ef343c9face09632883d
#
_cell.length_a   1.000
_cell.length_b   1.000
_cell.length_c   1.000
_cell.angle_alpha   90.00
_cell.angle_beta   90.00
_cell.angle_gamma   90.00
#
_symmetry.space_group_name_H-M   'P 1'
#
loop_
_entity.id
_entity.type
_entity.pdbx_description
1 polymer ?
#
loop_
_entity_poly.entity_id
_entity_poly.type
_entity_poly.pdbx_seq_one_letter_code
_entity_poly.pdbx_strand_id
1 'polypeptide(L)' 'MLSTTAKIARTQRLVEMLEADAPLLARRVSELTPEHQQSAKDFAARLTAHARAELEKLVQEDSFWNSADSTPEPAD' A
#
# COMPACT_ATOMS: atom_id res chain seq x y z
N MET A 1 -17.84 -4.13 8.89
CA MET A 1 -16.76 -4.67 8.05
C MET A 1 -16.61 -3.84 6.80
N LEU A 2 -15.37 -3.55 6.43
CA LEU A 2 -15.13 -2.73 5.24
C LEU A 2 -15.24 -3.58 3.98
N SER A 3 -15.81 -3.00 2.94
CA SER A 3 -15.81 -3.63 1.62
C SER A 3 -14.39 -3.65 1.05
N THR A 4 -14.19 -4.46 0.03
CA THR A 4 -12.89 -4.50 -0.65
C THR A 4 -12.55 -3.15 -1.25
N THR A 5 -13.54 -2.47 -1.84
CA THR A 5 -13.34 -1.14 -2.38
C THR A 5 -12.87 -0.15 -1.32
N ALA A 6 -13.47 -0.21 -0.13
CA ALA A 6 -13.06 0.67 0.97
C ALA A 6 -11.66 0.35 1.45
N LYS A 7 -11.29 -0.94 1.50
CA LYS A 7 -9.95 -1.35 1.88
C LYS A 7 -8.91 -0.86 0.87
N ILE A 8 -9.24 -0.95 -0.41
CA ILE A 8 -8.36 -0.46 -1.48
C ILE A 8 -8.14 1.04 -1.30
N ALA A 9 -9.22 1.79 -1.11
CA ALA A 9 -9.12 3.24 -0.94
C ALA A 9 -8.25 3.62 0.26
N ARG A 10 -8.40 2.91 1.37
CA ARG A 10 -7.59 3.16 2.56
C ARG A 10 -6.13 2.85 2.33
N THR A 11 -5.85 1.73 1.66
CA THR A 11 -4.47 1.31 1.40
C THR A 11 -3.81 2.24 0.39
N GLN A 12 -4.55 2.69 -0.63
CA GLN A 12 -4.04 3.69 -1.57
C GLN A 12 -3.66 4.97 -0.86
N ARG A 13 -4.52 5.41 0.06
CA ARG A 13 -4.26 6.61 0.82
C ARG A 13 -3.01 6.46 1.69
N LEU A 14 -2.82 5.29 2.27
CA LEU A 14 -1.62 5.01 3.05
C LEU A 14 -0.37 5.07 2.18
N VAL A 15 -0.40 4.45 1.01
CA VAL A 15 0.73 4.48 0.08
C VAL A 15 1.04 5.92 -0.32
N GLU A 16 0.02 6.69 -0.66
CA GLU A 16 0.20 8.09 -1.03
C GLU A 16 0.81 8.91 0.09
N MET A 17 0.36 8.68 1.32
CA MET A 17 0.92 9.35 2.49
C MET A 17 2.38 9.00 2.70
N LEU A 18 2.72 7.72 2.58
CA LEU A 18 4.10 7.27 2.73
C LEU A 18 5.00 7.89 1.68
N GLU A 19 4.52 7.97 0.44
CA GLU A 19 5.28 8.56 -0.64
C GLU A 19 5.41 10.07 -0.48
N ALA A 20 4.35 10.72 -0.03
CA ALA A 20 4.37 12.16 0.19
C ALA A 20 5.28 12.54 1.36
N ASP A 21 5.36 11.67 2.38
CA ASP A 21 6.17 11.93 3.55
C ASP A 21 7.64 11.57 3.35
N ALA A 22 7.98 10.85 2.28
CA ALA A 22 9.34 10.41 2.04
C ALA A 22 10.37 11.55 2.08
N PRO A 23 10.12 12.72 1.45
CA PRO A 23 11.09 13.83 1.54
C PRO A 23 11.26 14.36 2.96
N LEU A 24 10.18 14.40 3.74
CA LEU A 24 10.25 14.83 5.13
C LEU A 24 11.03 13.84 5.98
N LEU A 25 10.79 12.56 5.75
CA LEU A 25 11.50 11.51 6.45
C LEU A 25 12.98 11.55 6.11
N ALA A 26 13.31 11.79 4.85
CA ALA A 26 14.71 11.89 4.43
C ALA A 26 15.41 13.03 5.16
N ARG A 27 14.74 14.16 5.34
CA ARG A 27 15.27 15.29 6.08
C ARG A 27 15.55 14.93 7.53
N ARG A 28 14.58 14.31 8.19
CA ARG A 28 14.71 13.94 9.60
C ARG A 28 15.78 12.88 9.77
N VAL A 29 15.85 11.95 8.84
CA VAL A 29 16.84 10.88 8.88
C VAL A 29 18.25 11.43 8.73
N SER A 30 18.42 12.50 7.95
CA SER A 30 19.74 13.09 7.75
C SER A 30 20.36 13.64 9.04
N GLU A 31 19.55 13.87 10.06
CA GLU A 31 20.01 14.34 11.36
C GLU A 31 20.43 13.22 12.29
N LEU A 32 20.19 11.98 11.89
CA LEU A 32 20.54 10.82 12.71
C LEU A 32 21.97 10.37 12.43
N THR A 33 22.48 9.50 13.30
CA THR A 33 23.77 8.87 13.04
C THR A 33 23.65 7.96 11.81
N PRO A 34 24.77 7.67 11.12
CA PRO A 34 24.71 6.82 9.93
C PRO A 34 24.02 5.47 10.16
N GLU A 35 24.23 4.88 11.32
CA GLU A 35 23.61 3.60 11.66
C GLU A 35 22.09 3.74 11.75
N HIS A 36 21.64 4.78 12.43
CA HIS A 36 20.20 5.04 12.57
C HIS A 36 19.60 5.48 11.25
N GLN A 37 20.36 6.19 10.42
CA GLN A 37 19.89 6.56 9.09
C GLN A 37 19.58 5.32 8.26
N GLN A 38 20.48 4.35 8.28
CA GLN A 38 20.29 3.12 7.50
C GLN A 38 19.09 2.34 8.01
N SER A 39 18.99 2.20 9.34
CA SER A 39 17.85 1.49 9.95
C SER A 39 16.52 2.15 9.61
N ALA A 40 16.48 3.48 9.67
CA ALA A 40 15.26 4.22 9.36
C ALA A 40 14.88 4.08 7.90
N LYS A 41 15.86 4.14 7.00
CA LYS A 41 15.60 3.96 5.56
C LYS A 41 15.10 2.56 5.26
N ASP A 42 15.72 1.55 5.87
CA ASP A 42 15.32 0.16 5.67
C ASP A 42 13.90 -0.07 6.17
N PHE A 43 13.58 0.48 7.33
CA PHE A 43 12.24 0.36 7.89
C PHE A 43 11.21 1.02 6.97
N ALA A 44 11.49 2.24 6.52
CA ALA A 44 10.57 2.97 5.65
C ALA A 44 10.38 2.25 4.33
N ALA A 45 11.45 1.71 3.75
CA ALA A 45 11.37 0.97 2.50
C ALA A 45 10.52 -0.29 2.66
N ARG A 46 10.69 -1.00 3.77
CA ARG A 46 9.91 -2.21 4.02
C ARG A 46 8.44 -1.88 4.25
N LEU A 47 8.18 -0.81 4.98
CA LEU A 47 6.80 -0.39 5.22
C LEU A 47 6.10 -0.01 3.93
N THR A 48 6.77 0.76 3.08
CA THR A 48 6.21 1.16 1.80
C THR A 48 5.99 -0.04 0.88
N ALA A 49 6.98 -0.94 0.83
CA ALA A 49 6.86 -2.15 0.01
C ALA A 49 5.70 -3.02 0.49
N HIS A 50 5.55 -3.14 1.80
CA HIS A 50 4.46 -3.93 2.37
C HIS A 50 3.11 -3.31 2.03
N ALA A 51 2.98 -1.99 2.15
CA ALA A 51 1.74 -1.30 1.84
C ALA A 51 1.38 -1.45 0.36
N ARG A 52 2.36 -1.35 -0.52
CA ARG A 52 2.14 -1.53 -1.96
C ARG A 52 1.73 -2.96 -2.29
N ALA A 53 2.38 -3.93 -1.66
CA ALA A 53 2.05 -5.33 -1.88
C ALA A 53 0.63 -5.62 -1.41
N GLU A 54 0.24 -5.05 -0.28
CA GLU A 54 -1.11 -5.21 0.23
C GLU A 54 -2.14 -4.58 -0.72
N LEU A 55 -1.82 -3.39 -1.23
CA LEU A 55 -2.70 -2.72 -2.20
C LEU A 55 -2.88 -3.57 -3.44
N GLU A 56 -1.79 -4.10 -3.99
CA GLU A 56 -1.85 -4.93 -5.17
C GLU A 56 -2.69 -6.18 -4.93
N LYS A 57 -2.51 -6.79 -3.78
CA LYS A 57 -3.30 -7.97 -3.40
C LYS A 57 -4.78 -7.65 -3.35
N LEU A 58 -5.14 -6.52 -2.74
CA LEU A 58 -6.54 -6.11 -2.63
C LEU A 58 -7.14 -5.82 -4.01
N VAL A 59 -6.37 -5.17 -4.87
CA VAL A 59 -6.83 -4.88 -6.23
C VAL A 59 -7.06 -6.17 -7.00
N GLN A 60 -6.16 -7.12 -6.87
CA GLN A 60 -6.31 -8.41 -7.52
C GLN A 60 -7.53 -9.16 -7.02
N GLU A 61 -7.75 -9.13 -5.72
CA GLU A 61 -8.93 -9.77 -5.13
C GLU A 61 -10.22 -9.12 -5.63
N ASP A 62 -10.22 -7.80 -5.69
CA ASP A 62 -11.38 -7.06 -6.17
C ASP A 62 -11.66 -7.38 -7.63
N SER A 63 -10.62 -7.43 -8.46
CA SER A 63 -10.76 -7.79 -9.86
C SER A 63 -11.30 -9.20 -10.04
N PHE A 64 -10.81 -10.12 -9.24
CA PHE A 64 -11.27 -11.50 -9.28
C PHE A 64 -12.78 -11.58 -8.97
N TRP A 65 -13.20 -10.95 -7.89
CA TRP A 65 -14.60 -10.99 -7.49
C TRP A 65 -15.49 -10.25 -8.48
N ASN A 66 -15.03 -9.13 -9.03
CA ASN A 66 -15.78 -8.40 -10.04
C ASN A 66 -15.92 -9.21 -11.32
N SER A 67 -14.87 -9.90 -11.72
CA SER A 67 -14.94 -10.77 -12.89
C SER A 67 -15.92 -11.90 -12.68
N ALA A 68 -15.90 -12.48 -11.48
CA ALA A 68 -16.83 -13.56 -11.15
C ALA A 68 -18.27 -13.06 -11.17
N ASP A 69 -18.49 -11.85 -10.63
CA ASP A 69 -19.83 -11.27 -10.60
C ASP A 69 -20.32 -10.88 -11.98
N SER A 70 -19.43 -10.37 -12.80
CA SER A 70 -19.80 -9.90 -14.12
C SER A 70 -19.87 -11.04 -15.14
N THR A 71 -19.40 -12.20 -14.79
CA THR A 71 -19.57 -13.39 -15.63
C THR A 71 -21.05 -13.68 -15.69
N PRO A 72 -21.61 -13.57 -16.80
CA PRO A 72 -23.03 -13.74 -16.88
C PRO A 72 -23.30 -15.17 -16.67
N GLU A 73 -23.49 -15.53 -16.00
CA GLU A 73 -23.77 -16.51 -15.86
C GLU A 73 -24.60 -16.95 -16.34
N PRO A 74 -24.62 -17.49 -16.67
CA PRO A 74 -25.21 -17.92 -17.17
C PRO A 74 -26.20 -18.17 -17.16
N ALA A 75 -26.39 -17.97 -17.18
CA ALA A 75 -27.20 -17.99 -17.09
C ALA A 75 -27.91 -18.73 -17.33
N ASP A 76 -27.93 -18.94 -17.37
CA ASP A 76 -28.69 -19.53 -17.43
C ASP A 76 -29.32 -19.67 -17.69
#